data_ef7d6aea130db3a571dc0026abcc682b
#
_entry.id   ef7d6aea130db3a571dc0026abcc682b
#
_cell.length_a   1.000
_cell.length_b   1.000
_cell.length_c   1.000
_cell.angle_alpha   90.00
_cell.angle_beta   90.00
_cell.angle_gamma   90.00
#
_symmetry.space_group_name_H-M   'P 1'
#
loop_
_entity.id
_entity.type
_entity.pdbx_description
1 polymer ?
#
loop_
_entity_poly.entity_id
_entity_poly.type
_entity_poly.pdbx_seq_one_letter_code
_entity_poly.pdbx_strand_id
1 'polypeptide(L)' 'LNVPEKVITARTRQREAVRARNIVMYLIKKYTDSSLSQIGAVVHRDHATVAYSLNAIEDLMSYDAVLRQEIASIERALGR' A
#
# COMPACT_ATOMS: atom_id res chain seq x y z
N LEU A 1 21.03 -5.81 -23.53
CA LEU A 1 19.86 -6.63 -23.28
C LEU A 1 18.60 -5.83 -23.49
N ASN A 2 17.90 -6.17 -24.54
CA ASN A 2 16.68 -5.47 -24.90
C ASN A 2 15.47 -6.13 -24.22
N VAL A 3 15.02 -5.52 -23.15
CA VAL A 3 13.77 -5.93 -22.50
C VAL A 3 12.65 -5.15 -23.19
N PRO A 4 11.59 -5.81 -23.68
CA PRO A 4 10.48 -5.08 -24.31
C PRO A 4 9.87 -4.06 -23.35
N GLU A 5 9.65 -2.86 -23.86
CA GLU A 5 9.06 -1.76 -23.12
C GLU A 5 7.74 -2.16 -22.43
N LYS A 6 6.97 -3.00 -23.12
CA LYS A 6 5.70 -3.52 -22.64
C LYS A 6 5.85 -4.30 -21.32
N VAL A 7 6.93 -5.09 -21.18
CA VAL A 7 7.20 -5.89 -19.98
C VAL A 7 7.60 -4.98 -18.83
N ILE A 8 8.44 -3.98 -19.09
CA ILE A 8 8.86 -3.00 -18.09
C ILE A 8 7.66 -2.22 -17.57
N THR A 9 6.79 -1.76 -18.46
CA THR A 9 5.59 -1.01 -18.11
C THR A 9 4.64 -1.86 -17.26
N ALA A 10 4.43 -3.13 -17.62
CA ALA A 10 3.56 -4.03 -16.86
C ALA A 10 4.08 -4.25 -15.43
N ARG A 11 5.38 -4.46 -15.26
CA ARG A 11 6.00 -4.63 -13.94
C ARG A 11 5.87 -3.37 -13.09
N THR A 12 6.07 -2.21 -13.68
CA THR A 12 5.93 -0.92 -13.00
C THR A 12 4.50 -0.73 -12.52
N ARG A 13 3.53 -1.02 -13.36
CA ARG A 13 2.10 -0.93 -13.00
C ARG A 13 1.74 -1.86 -11.85
N GLN A 14 2.27 -3.09 -11.86
CA GLN A 14 2.04 -4.04 -10.77
C GLN A 14 2.61 -3.53 -9.45
N ARG A 15 3.82 -3.01 -9.47
CA ARG A 15 4.45 -2.45 -8.26
C ARG A 15 3.68 -1.26 -7.73
N GLU A 16 3.23 -0.37 -8.61
CA GLU A 16 2.43 0.78 -8.21
C GLU A 16 1.09 0.36 -7.63
N ALA A 17 0.45 -0.65 -8.21
CA ALA A 17 -0.81 -1.17 -7.72
C ALA A 17 -0.66 -1.79 -6.32
N VAL A 18 0.40 -2.57 -6.10
CA VAL A 18 0.69 -3.17 -4.80
C VAL A 18 0.99 -2.07 -3.77
N ARG A 19 1.80 -1.09 -4.14
CA ARG A 19 2.14 0.03 -3.27
C ARG A 19 0.88 0.81 -2.87
N ALA A 20 0.03 1.12 -3.84
CA ALA A 20 -1.23 1.84 -3.57
C ALA A 20 -2.15 1.04 -2.66
N ARG A 21 -2.27 -0.26 -2.90
CA ARG A 21 -3.08 -1.14 -2.06
C ARG A 21 -2.56 -1.17 -0.63
N ASN A 22 -1.26 -1.26 -0.45
CA ASN A 22 -0.65 -1.28 0.88
C ASN A 22 -0.90 0.04 1.62
N ILE A 23 -0.83 1.16 0.93
CA ILE A 23 -1.14 2.48 1.51
C ILE A 23 -2.60 2.53 1.94
N VAL A 24 -3.52 2.05 1.10
CA VAL A 24 -4.95 2.02 1.43
C VAL A 24 -5.19 1.17 2.68
N MET A 25 -4.60 -0.01 2.75
CA MET A 25 -4.73 -0.87 3.93
C MET A 25 -4.20 -0.18 5.19
N TYR A 26 -3.06 0.47 5.09
CA TYR A 26 -2.47 1.22 6.19
C TYR A 26 -3.39 2.33 6.69
N LEU A 27 -3.96 3.11 5.77
CA LEU A 27 -4.84 4.21 6.12
C LEU A 27 -6.16 3.73 6.75
N ILE A 28 -6.72 2.65 6.22
CA ILE A 28 -7.93 2.05 6.82
C ILE A 28 -7.63 1.61 8.26
N LYS A 29 -6.52 0.93 8.46
CA LYS A 29 -6.12 0.46 9.79
C LYS A 29 -5.90 1.62 10.75
N LYS A 30 -5.28 2.70 10.28
CA LYS A 30 -4.95 3.86 11.09
C LYS A 30 -6.18 4.65 11.53
N TYR A 31 -7.15 4.81 10.63
CA TYR A 31 -8.27 5.72 10.84
C TYR A 31 -9.60 5.04 11.12
N THR A 32 -9.65 3.72 11.18
CA THR A 32 -10.88 2.99 11.50
C THR A 32 -10.57 1.85 12.47
N ASP A 33 -11.63 1.25 13.02
CA ASP A 33 -11.52 0.07 13.87
C ASP A 33 -11.70 -1.23 13.09
N SER A 34 -11.45 -1.20 11.78
CA SER A 34 -11.65 -2.35 10.93
C SER A 34 -10.71 -3.50 11.30
N SER A 35 -11.24 -4.72 11.28
CA SER A 35 -10.45 -5.93 11.44
C SER A 35 -9.63 -6.21 10.18
N LEU A 36 -8.64 -7.10 10.29
CA LEU A 36 -7.86 -7.52 9.12
C LEU A 36 -8.77 -8.14 8.06
N SER A 37 -9.78 -8.90 8.46
CA SER A 37 -10.73 -9.49 7.52
C SER A 37 -11.58 -8.44 6.82
N GLN A 38 -11.99 -7.39 7.52
CA GLN A 38 -12.74 -6.29 6.93
C GLN A 38 -11.88 -5.50 5.93
N ILE A 39 -10.63 -5.23 6.28
CA ILE A 39 -9.68 -4.58 5.36
C ILE A 39 -9.48 -5.46 4.13
N GLY A 40 -9.30 -6.76 4.34
CA GLY A 40 -9.13 -7.72 3.25
C GLY A 40 -10.31 -7.73 2.29
N ALA A 41 -11.53 -7.60 2.79
CA ALA A 41 -12.72 -7.52 1.96
C ALA A 41 -12.68 -6.32 1.02
N VAL A 42 -12.18 -5.17 1.50
CA VAL A 42 -12.07 -3.94 0.68
C VAL A 42 -11.06 -4.12 -0.45
N VAL A 43 -9.91 -4.75 -0.16
CA VAL A 43 -8.83 -4.89 -1.13
C VAL A 43 -8.81 -6.23 -1.85
N HIS A 44 -9.80 -7.08 -1.59
CA HIS A 44 -9.92 -8.43 -2.17
C HIS A 44 -8.70 -9.31 -1.85
N ARG A 45 -8.28 -9.31 -0.59
CA ARG A 45 -7.19 -10.15 -0.08
C ARG A 45 -7.60 -10.78 1.24
N ASP A 46 -6.98 -11.91 1.59
CA ASP A 46 -7.26 -12.55 2.86
C ASP A 46 -6.58 -11.82 4.03
N HIS A 47 -6.98 -12.16 5.25
CA HIS A 47 -6.46 -11.49 6.44
C HIS A 47 -4.96 -11.69 6.64
N ALA A 48 -4.43 -12.84 6.24
CA ALA A 48 -2.99 -13.12 6.36
C ALA A 48 -2.17 -12.22 5.43
N THR A 49 -2.66 -12.02 4.20
CA THR A 49 -2.04 -11.10 3.24
C THR A 49 -2.09 -9.67 3.76
N VAL A 50 -3.22 -9.26 4.35
CA VAL A 50 -3.36 -7.93 4.95
C VAL A 50 -2.35 -7.74 6.08
N ALA A 51 -2.23 -8.71 6.98
CA ALA A 51 -1.27 -8.63 8.09
C ALA A 51 0.16 -8.49 7.57
N TYR A 52 0.53 -9.29 6.58
CA TYR A 52 1.84 -9.22 5.95
C TYR A 52 2.09 -7.84 5.33
N SER A 53 1.12 -7.33 4.58
CA SER A 53 1.24 -6.04 3.91
C SER A 53 1.35 -4.88 4.88
N LEU A 54 0.59 -4.91 5.98
CA LEU A 54 0.67 -3.87 7.01
C LEU A 54 2.04 -3.86 7.68
N ASN A 55 2.57 -5.02 8.01
CA ASN A 55 3.91 -5.13 8.58
C ASN A 55 4.97 -4.63 7.60
N ALA A 56 4.83 -4.99 6.33
CA ALA A 56 5.77 -4.56 5.29
C ALA A 56 5.78 -3.05 5.10
N ILE A 57 4.61 -2.41 5.06
CA ILE A 57 4.55 -0.97 4.86
C ILE A 57 5.05 -0.20 6.09
N GLU A 58 4.74 -0.67 7.29
CA GLU A 58 5.25 -0.06 8.51
C GLU A 58 6.77 -0.14 8.59
N ASP A 59 7.34 -1.28 8.19
CA ASP A 59 8.77 -1.46 8.12
C ASP A 59 9.41 -0.50 7.10
N LEU A 60 8.83 -0.40 5.92
CA LEU A 60 9.30 0.55 4.90
C LEU A 60 9.24 1.99 5.40
N MET A 61 8.18 2.36 6.09
CA MET A 61 8.01 3.72 6.63
C MET A 61 9.10 4.09 7.62
N SER A 62 9.71 3.11 8.27
CA SER A 62 10.77 3.36 9.24
C SER A 62 12.04 3.93 8.61
N TYR A 63 12.27 3.71 7.31
CA TYR A 63 13.47 4.17 6.64
C TYR A 63 13.24 4.83 5.28
N ASP A 64 12.03 4.79 4.73
CA ASP A 64 11.71 5.38 3.42
C ASP A 64 11.00 6.71 3.60
N ALA A 65 11.76 7.80 3.52
CA ALA A 65 11.22 9.15 3.70
C ALA A 65 10.25 9.53 2.58
N VAL A 66 10.47 9.04 1.36
CA VAL A 66 9.58 9.32 0.23
C VAL A 66 8.20 8.72 0.48
N LEU A 67 8.16 7.47 0.97
CA LEU A 67 6.90 6.82 1.33
C LEU A 67 6.17 7.59 2.43
N ARG A 68 6.88 8.01 3.49
CA ARG A 68 6.28 8.80 4.57
C ARG A 68 5.68 10.10 4.05
N GLN A 69 6.37 10.79 3.15
CA GLN A 69 5.89 12.04 2.56
C GLN A 69 4.67 11.82 1.68
N GLU A 70 4.66 10.72 0.93
CA GLU A 70 3.54 10.35 0.08
C GLU A 70 2.29 10.10 0.92
N ILE A 71 2.43 9.32 1.98
CA ILE A 71 1.31 9.04 2.90
C ILE A 71 0.83 10.33 3.57
N ALA A 72 1.75 11.17 4.04
CA ALA A 72 1.39 12.45 4.66
C ALA A 72 0.64 13.36 3.68
N SER A 73 1.03 13.35 2.41
CA SER A 73 0.35 14.12 1.37
C SER A 73 -1.08 13.65 1.17
N ILE A 74 -1.28 12.33 1.15
CA ILE A 74 -2.63 11.74 1.05
C ILE A 74 -3.47 12.11 2.27
N GLU A 75 -2.89 12.02 3.46
CA GLU A 75 -3.58 12.37 4.70
C GLU A 75 -4.03 13.82 4.69
N ARG A 76 -3.19 14.73 4.22
CA ARG A 76 -3.55 16.16 4.10
C ARG A 76 -4.71 16.35 3.12
N ALA A 77 -4.68 15.63 1.99
CA ALA A 77 -5.75 15.71 1.00
C ALA A 77 -7.08 15.19 1.56
N LEU A 78 -7.04 14.26 2.51
CA LEU A 78 -8.22 13.74 3.19
C LEU A 78 -8.68 14.61 4.36
N GLY A 79 -7.97 15.69 4.66
CA GLY A 79 -8.30 16.57 5.78
C GLY A 79 -7.85 16.04 7.15
N ARG A 80 -6.82 15.20 7.14
CA ARG A 80 -6.31 14.58 8.38
C ARG A 80 -5.05 15.27 8.89
#